data_b42e92dab5f21a503e71ff307d244f13
#
_entry.id   b42e92dab5f21a503e71ff307d244f13
#
_cell.length_a   1.000
_cell.length_b   1.000
_cell.length_c   1.000
_cell.angle_alpha   90.00
_cell.angle_beta   90.00
_cell.angle_gamma   90.00
#
_symmetry.space_group_name_H-M   'P 1'
#
loop_
_entity.id
_entity.type
_entity.pdbx_description
1 polymer ?
#
loop_
_entity_poly.entity_id
_entity_poly.type
_entity_poly.pdbx_seq_one_letter_code
_entity_poly.pdbx_strand_id
1 'polypeptide(L)'
;MSDENGTPDTAKGPRPEPLRFFGTTWVEHDGGYGLRRVAVAAGSLAAAAVACLVLRFAYQGLQIAHVGTLVNVLVVVMFAVCSALAFQHTWGSFSKRPDPERQSSLRGLLAIGFIGSLLAYFVRSLREAPGEKLHREEYDEARAAYDKRTSRRTGNPSRKRRS
;
A
#
# COMPACT_ATOMS: atom_id res chain seq x y z
N MET A 1 7.40 31.65 -8.11
CA MET A 1 8.61 31.76 -7.29
C MET A 1 8.16 31.90 -5.87
N SER A 2 8.08 30.80 -5.15
CA SER A 2 7.82 30.78 -3.71
C SER A 2 8.60 29.60 -3.16
N ASP A 3 9.72 29.94 -2.52
CA ASP A 3 10.64 29.03 -1.86
C ASP A 3 9.95 28.49 -0.61
N GLU A 4 9.37 27.29 -0.69
CA GLU A 4 9.01 26.52 0.50
C GLU A 4 10.20 25.66 0.93
N ASN A 5 11.22 26.34 1.37
CA ASN A 5 12.33 25.75 2.11
C ASN A 5 11.86 25.49 3.54
N GLY A 6 11.02 24.44 3.71
CA GLY A 6 10.48 24.02 5.01
C GLY A 6 11.61 23.53 5.91
N THR A 7 12.15 24.42 6.70
CA THR A 7 12.96 24.07 7.90
C THR A 7 12.21 22.97 8.66
N PRO A 8 12.83 21.81 8.97
CA PRO A 8 12.15 20.77 9.73
C PRO A 8 11.82 21.36 11.11
N ASP A 9 10.52 21.57 11.34
CA ASP A 9 9.97 22.09 12.59
C ASP A 9 10.17 21.03 13.70
N THR A 10 11.38 20.97 14.21
CA THR A 10 11.81 20.05 15.28
C THR A 10 11.16 20.33 16.64
N ALA A 11 10.34 21.36 16.73
CA ALA A 11 9.62 21.75 17.95
C ALA A 11 8.28 21.04 18.14
N LYS A 12 7.68 20.52 17.07
CA LYS A 12 6.42 19.77 17.12
C LYS A 12 6.71 18.32 16.78
N GLY A 13 6.54 17.37 17.72
CA GLY A 13 6.79 15.95 17.57
C GLY A 13 6.52 15.33 16.19
N PRO A 14 6.80 14.06 15.97
CA PRO A 14 6.64 13.42 14.67
C PRO A 14 5.20 13.56 14.15
N ARG A 15 5.06 13.91 12.87
CA ARG A 15 3.75 14.02 12.22
C ARG A 15 3.44 12.72 11.49
N PRO A 16 2.19 12.21 11.59
CA PRO A 16 1.79 11.01 10.85
C PRO A 16 1.80 11.26 9.33
N GLU A 17 2.43 10.36 8.58
CA GLU A 17 2.41 10.42 7.11
C GLU A 17 1.00 10.12 6.57
N PRO A 18 0.51 10.89 5.58
CA PRO A 18 -0.81 10.66 5.00
C PRO A 18 -0.82 9.40 4.11
N LEU A 19 -1.76 8.50 4.33
CA LEU A 19 -2.03 7.38 3.42
C LEU A 19 -2.77 7.85 2.17
N ARG A 20 -2.45 7.26 1.01
CA ARG A 20 -2.92 7.69 -0.32
C ARG A 20 -4.44 7.90 -0.43
N PHE A 21 -5.26 7.07 0.22
CA PHE A 21 -6.73 7.15 0.16
C PHE A 21 -7.36 7.57 1.49
N PHE A 22 -6.60 7.52 2.57
CA PHE A 22 -7.08 7.69 3.93
C PHE A 22 -6.59 8.99 4.58
N GLY A 23 -5.59 9.67 3.99
CA GLY A 23 -4.97 10.82 4.64
C GLY A 23 -4.39 10.44 6.00
N THR A 24 -4.62 11.23 7.04
CA THR A 24 -4.17 10.98 8.42
C THR A 24 -5.24 10.30 9.30
N THR A 25 -6.42 9.95 8.75
CA THR A 25 -7.55 9.35 9.49
C THR A 25 -7.25 7.96 10.04
N TRP A 26 -6.16 7.34 9.60
CA TRP A 26 -5.68 6.04 10.09
C TRP A 26 -5.15 6.08 11.53
N VAL A 27 -4.80 7.27 12.06
CA VAL A 27 -4.24 7.41 13.42
C VAL A 27 -5.32 7.14 14.47
N GLU A 28 -6.47 7.78 14.34
CA GLU A 28 -7.58 7.74 15.30
C GLU A 28 -8.83 7.02 14.76
N HIS A 29 -8.79 6.54 13.51
CA HIS A 29 -9.91 5.90 12.80
C HIS A 29 -11.18 6.77 12.73
N ASP A 30 -11.00 8.08 12.71
CA ASP A 30 -12.06 9.09 12.61
C ASP A 30 -12.30 9.60 11.16
N GLY A 31 -13.09 10.65 11.00
CA GLY A 31 -13.21 11.37 9.73
C GLY A 31 -13.65 10.53 8.52
N GLY A 32 -14.44 9.46 8.75
CA GLY A 32 -14.95 8.60 7.68
C GLY A 32 -14.00 7.48 7.25
N TYR A 33 -13.03 7.10 8.10
CA TYR A 33 -12.12 5.98 7.86
C TYR A 33 -12.85 4.71 7.42
N GLY A 34 -13.92 4.31 8.13
CA GLY A 34 -14.71 3.12 7.79
C GLY A 34 -15.34 3.19 6.40
N LEU A 35 -15.90 4.34 6.03
CA LEU A 35 -16.49 4.55 4.71
C LEU A 35 -15.45 4.47 3.60
N ARG A 36 -14.30 5.09 3.79
CA ARG A 36 -13.17 5.03 2.83
C ARG A 36 -12.66 3.60 2.67
N ARG A 37 -12.59 2.83 3.75
CA ARG A 37 -12.20 1.42 3.72
C ARG A 37 -13.18 0.56 2.92
N VAL A 38 -14.47 0.75 3.14
CA VAL A 38 -15.53 0.08 2.37
C VAL A 38 -15.46 0.50 0.89
N ALA A 39 -15.25 1.79 0.61
CA ALA A 39 -15.12 2.28 -0.77
C ALA A 39 -13.92 1.66 -1.50
N VAL A 40 -12.76 1.53 -0.85
CA VAL A 40 -11.58 0.87 -1.43
C VAL A 40 -11.84 -0.63 -1.63
N ALA A 41 -12.47 -1.32 -0.67
CA ALA A 41 -12.84 -2.73 -0.81
C ALA A 41 -13.82 -2.95 -1.97
N ALA A 42 -14.92 -2.20 -2.01
CA ALA A 42 -15.92 -2.29 -3.06
C ALA A 42 -15.35 -1.92 -4.43
N GLY A 43 -14.56 -0.84 -4.50
CA GLY A 43 -13.91 -0.39 -5.73
C GLY A 43 -12.91 -1.41 -6.29
N SER A 44 -12.08 -2.02 -5.45
CA SER A 44 -11.13 -3.04 -5.87
C SER A 44 -11.83 -4.33 -6.33
N LEU A 45 -12.92 -4.73 -5.66
CA LEU A 45 -13.72 -5.88 -6.06
C LEU A 45 -14.45 -5.62 -7.38
N ALA A 46 -15.07 -4.44 -7.55
CA ALA A 46 -15.73 -4.05 -8.80
C ALA A 46 -14.73 -3.99 -9.96
N ALA A 47 -13.55 -3.41 -9.74
CA ALA A 47 -12.48 -3.39 -10.75
C ALA A 47 -12.02 -4.80 -11.12
N ALA A 48 -11.87 -5.71 -10.14
CA ALA A 48 -11.53 -7.11 -10.41
C ALA A 48 -12.62 -7.82 -11.21
N ALA A 49 -13.90 -7.59 -10.92
CA ALA A 49 -15.02 -8.16 -11.68
C ALA A 49 -15.03 -7.67 -13.13
N VAL A 50 -14.86 -6.35 -13.35
CA VAL A 50 -14.75 -5.78 -14.70
C VAL A 50 -13.56 -6.37 -15.45
N ALA A 51 -12.41 -6.51 -14.78
CA ALA A 51 -11.22 -7.11 -15.35
C ALA A 51 -11.46 -8.59 -15.76
N CYS A 52 -12.16 -9.37 -14.94
CA CYS A 52 -12.55 -10.75 -15.30
C CYS A 52 -13.46 -10.81 -16.51
N LEU A 53 -14.40 -9.86 -16.67
CA LEU A 53 -15.24 -9.76 -17.85
C LEU A 53 -14.41 -9.46 -19.11
N VAL A 54 -13.49 -8.50 -19.04
CA VAL A 54 -12.57 -8.18 -20.15
C VAL A 54 -11.74 -9.40 -20.54
N LEU A 55 -11.17 -10.11 -19.56
CA LEU A 55 -10.41 -11.33 -19.81
C LEU A 55 -11.29 -12.45 -20.43
N ARG A 56 -12.53 -12.57 -20.01
CA ARG A 56 -13.48 -13.51 -20.61
C ARG A 56 -13.69 -13.22 -22.10
N PHE A 57 -13.88 -11.93 -22.47
CA PHE A 57 -14.00 -11.54 -23.87
C PHE A 57 -12.70 -11.78 -24.65
N ALA A 58 -11.56 -11.46 -24.09
CA ALA A 58 -10.25 -11.74 -24.69
C ALA A 58 -10.05 -13.26 -24.93
N TYR A 59 -10.43 -14.08 -23.96
CA TYR A 59 -10.37 -15.54 -24.09
C TYR A 59 -11.31 -16.08 -25.17
N GLN A 60 -12.53 -15.52 -25.29
CA GLN A 60 -13.45 -15.90 -26.39
C GLN A 60 -12.84 -15.58 -27.76
N GLY A 61 -12.15 -14.43 -27.90
CA GLY A 61 -11.40 -14.11 -29.12
C GLY A 61 -10.33 -15.17 -29.47
N LEU A 62 -9.61 -15.66 -28.44
CA LEU A 62 -8.63 -16.72 -28.61
C LEU A 62 -9.26 -18.04 -29.10
N GLN A 63 -10.46 -18.38 -28.63
CA GLN A 63 -11.21 -19.56 -29.05
C GLN A 63 -11.62 -19.47 -30.54
N ILE A 64 -12.03 -18.28 -30.99
CA ILE A 64 -12.38 -18.05 -32.40
C ILE A 64 -11.16 -18.21 -33.31
N ALA A 65 -9.97 -17.84 -32.83
CA ALA A 65 -8.72 -17.99 -33.58
C ALA A 65 -8.23 -19.45 -33.73
N HIS A 66 -8.93 -20.42 -33.16
CA HIS A 66 -8.58 -21.85 -33.19
C HIS A 66 -7.14 -22.18 -32.78
N VAL A 67 -6.57 -21.36 -31.87
CA VAL A 67 -5.27 -21.67 -31.26
C VAL A 67 -5.41 -22.97 -30.48
N GLY A 68 -4.51 -23.93 -30.71
CA GLY A 68 -4.61 -25.28 -30.13
C GLY A 68 -4.77 -25.29 -28.61
N THR A 69 -5.33 -26.37 -28.07
CA THR A 69 -5.62 -26.55 -26.63
C THR A 69 -4.40 -26.26 -25.73
N LEU A 70 -3.20 -26.65 -26.16
CA LEU A 70 -1.96 -26.42 -25.41
C LEU A 70 -1.69 -24.93 -25.20
N VAL A 71 -1.88 -24.09 -26.22
CA VAL A 71 -1.68 -22.64 -26.13
C VAL A 71 -2.71 -22.03 -25.17
N ASN A 72 -3.96 -22.46 -25.24
CA ASN A 72 -5.01 -22.00 -24.34
C ASN A 72 -4.66 -22.31 -22.87
N VAL A 73 -4.25 -23.54 -22.58
CA VAL A 73 -3.83 -23.94 -21.22
C VAL A 73 -2.63 -23.12 -20.77
N LEU A 74 -1.62 -22.93 -21.62
CA LEU A 74 -0.43 -22.17 -21.28
C LEU A 74 -0.78 -20.72 -20.92
N VAL A 75 -1.64 -20.05 -21.70
CA VAL A 75 -2.09 -18.68 -21.44
C VAL A 75 -2.80 -18.57 -20.09
N VAL A 76 -3.72 -19.50 -19.79
CA VAL A 76 -4.46 -19.52 -18.53
C VAL A 76 -3.52 -19.73 -17.34
N VAL A 77 -2.61 -20.71 -17.43
CA VAL A 77 -1.63 -21.01 -16.37
C VAL A 77 -0.69 -19.81 -16.16
N MET A 78 -0.17 -19.24 -17.24
CA MET A 78 0.71 -18.07 -17.16
C MET A 78 -0.01 -16.89 -16.44
N PHE A 79 -1.26 -16.62 -16.82
CA PHE A 79 -2.04 -15.56 -16.20
C PHE A 79 -2.31 -15.83 -14.71
N ALA A 80 -2.65 -17.08 -14.35
CA ALA A 80 -2.87 -17.49 -12.97
C ALA A 80 -1.61 -17.33 -12.12
N VAL A 81 -0.45 -17.76 -12.63
CA VAL A 81 0.84 -17.59 -11.96
C VAL A 81 1.19 -16.11 -11.77
N CYS A 82 1.06 -15.30 -12.83
CA CYS A 82 1.31 -13.86 -12.74
C CYS A 82 0.39 -13.20 -11.72
N SER A 83 -0.89 -13.59 -11.67
CA SER A 83 -1.85 -13.05 -10.69
C SER A 83 -1.51 -13.45 -9.26
N ALA A 84 -1.07 -14.69 -9.03
CA ALA A 84 -0.62 -15.14 -7.71
C ALA A 84 0.65 -14.40 -7.25
N LEU A 85 1.62 -14.21 -8.14
CA LEU A 85 2.83 -13.45 -7.84
C LEU A 85 2.52 -11.96 -7.59
N ALA A 86 1.63 -11.37 -8.37
CA ALA A 86 1.18 -10.00 -8.18
C ALA A 86 0.44 -9.82 -6.84
N PHE A 87 -0.39 -10.78 -6.46
CA PHE A 87 -1.03 -10.81 -5.14
C PHE A 87 0.02 -10.82 -4.02
N GLN A 88 0.96 -11.75 -4.05
CA GLN A 88 2.00 -11.88 -3.02
C GLN A 88 2.86 -10.62 -2.93
N HIS A 89 3.28 -10.06 -4.07
CA HIS A 89 4.08 -8.83 -4.10
C HIS A 89 3.31 -7.64 -3.50
N THR A 90 2.05 -7.46 -3.91
CA THR A 90 1.20 -6.38 -3.40
C THR A 90 0.90 -6.56 -1.91
N TRP A 91 0.67 -7.80 -1.47
CA TRP A 91 0.48 -8.11 -0.06
C TRP A 91 1.71 -7.77 0.79
N GLY A 92 2.90 -8.11 0.29
CA GLY A 92 4.17 -7.77 0.94
C GLY A 92 4.43 -6.26 1.05
N SER A 93 4.02 -5.49 0.04
CA SER A 93 4.21 -4.03 0.01
C SER A 93 3.37 -3.28 1.06
N PHE A 94 2.32 -3.89 1.62
CA PHE A 94 1.55 -3.32 2.72
C PHE A 94 2.27 -3.39 4.08
N SER A 95 3.30 -4.24 4.19
CA SER A 95 4.03 -4.45 5.44
C SER A 95 5.49 -4.01 5.38
N LYS A 96 6.03 -3.79 4.19
CA LYS A 96 7.43 -3.38 3.98
C LYS A 96 7.51 -2.37 2.84
N ARG A 97 8.38 -1.38 2.96
CA ARG A 97 8.66 -0.47 1.84
C ARG A 97 9.22 -1.27 0.67
N PRO A 98 8.60 -1.21 -0.52
CA PRO A 98 9.07 -1.97 -1.67
C PRO A 98 10.40 -1.41 -2.18
N ASP A 99 11.33 -2.30 -2.54
CA ASP A 99 12.59 -1.96 -3.19
C ASP A 99 12.33 -1.39 -4.59
N PRO A 100 12.78 -0.17 -4.91
CA PRO A 100 12.48 0.47 -6.19
C PRO A 100 13.06 -0.31 -7.40
N GLU A 101 14.20 -0.98 -7.24
CA GLU A 101 14.81 -1.80 -8.28
C GLU A 101 13.97 -3.04 -8.60
N ARG A 102 13.50 -3.75 -7.58
CA ARG A 102 12.60 -4.90 -7.74
C ARG A 102 11.26 -4.51 -8.35
N GLN A 103 10.74 -3.33 -7.99
CA GLN A 103 9.47 -2.84 -8.51
C GLN A 103 9.54 -2.55 -10.01
N SER A 104 10.66 -2.03 -10.51
CA SER A 104 10.86 -1.79 -11.94
C SER A 104 10.89 -3.10 -12.74
N SER A 105 11.62 -4.11 -12.26
CA SER A 105 11.73 -5.43 -12.90
C SER A 105 10.41 -6.20 -12.92
N LEU A 106 9.57 -6.04 -11.90
CA LEU A 106 8.29 -6.74 -11.78
C LEU A 106 7.12 -6.00 -12.45
N ARG A 107 7.32 -4.80 -12.99
CA ARG A 107 6.24 -3.98 -13.55
C ARG A 107 5.44 -4.70 -14.64
N GLY A 108 6.11 -5.41 -15.56
CA GLY A 108 5.44 -6.19 -16.60
C GLY A 108 4.59 -7.34 -16.03
N LEU A 109 5.16 -8.08 -15.08
CA LEU A 109 4.46 -9.17 -14.40
C LEU A 109 3.26 -8.67 -13.60
N LEU A 110 3.40 -7.53 -12.91
CA LEU A 110 2.31 -6.89 -12.18
C LEU A 110 1.21 -6.37 -13.11
N ALA A 111 1.57 -5.91 -14.30
CA ALA A 111 0.61 -5.46 -15.31
C ALA A 111 -0.22 -6.63 -15.87
N ILE A 112 0.37 -7.81 -16.08
CA ILE A 112 -0.35 -9.02 -16.51
C ILE A 112 -1.19 -9.57 -15.35
N GLY A 113 -0.62 -9.66 -14.16
CA GLY A 113 -1.26 -10.21 -12.95
C GLY A 113 -2.09 -9.21 -12.14
N PHE A 114 -2.54 -8.09 -12.72
CA PHE A 114 -3.17 -6.99 -12.00
C PHE A 114 -4.41 -7.40 -11.18
N ILE A 115 -5.14 -8.44 -11.59
CA ILE A 115 -6.25 -8.99 -10.81
C ILE A 115 -5.77 -9.47 -9.43
N GLY A 116 -4.60 -10.10 -9.35
CA GLY A 116 -4.01 -10.49 -8.08
C GLY A 116 -3.77 -9.29 -7.16
N SER A 117 -3.27 -8.17 -7.71
CA SER A 117 -3.11 -6.93 -6.96
C SER A 117 -4.44 -6.37 -6.45
N LEU A 118 -5.48 -6.36 -7.29
CA LEU A 118 -6.82 -5.90 -6.90
C LEU A 118 -7.40 -6.76 -5.76
N LEU A 119 -7.23 -8.07 -5.84
CA LEU A 119 -7.66 -8.98 -4.77
C LEU A 119 -6.88 -8.76 -3.48
N ALA A 120 -5.57 -8.45 -3.55
CA ALA A 120 -4.78 -8.12 -2.38
C ALA A 120 -5.30 -6.84 -1.70
N TYR A 121 -5.64 -5.80 -2.47
CA TYR A 121 -6.29 -4.58 -1.95
C TYR A 121 -7.64 -4.88 -1.31
N PHE A 122 -8.48 -5.69 -1.96
CA PHE A 122 -9.78 -6.09 -1.43
C PHE A 122 -9.63 -6.79 -0.08
N VAL A 123 -8.85 -7.88 -0.02
CA VAL A 123 -8.68 -8.68 1.19
C VAL A 123 -8.05 -7.85 2.32
N ARG A 124 -7.08 -6.99 2.00
CA ARG A 124 -6.46 -6.11 3.00
C ARG A 124 -7.46 -5.08 3.55
N SER A 125 -8.26 -4.48 2.68
CA SER A 125 -9.27 -3.49 3.09
C SER A 125 -10.38 -4.07 3.97
N LEU A 126 -10.58 -5.39 3.98
CA LEU A 126 -11.52 -6.04 4.91
C LEU A 126 -11.02 -6.03 6.36
N ARG A 127 -9.70 -5.95 6.57
CA ARG A 127 -9.07 -5.98 7.90
C ARG A 127 -8.62 -4.60 8.36
N GLU A 128 -7.80 -3.94 7.54
CA GLU A 128 -7.15 -2.65 7.82
C GLU A 128 -7.01 -1.85 6.52
N ALA A 129 -6.75 -0.53 6.63
CA ALA A 129 -6.38 0.26 5.48
C ALA A 129 -5.06 -0.27 4.87
N PRO A 130 -4.97 -0.41 3.53
CA PRO A 130 -3.75 -0.83 2.87
C PRO A 130 -2.58 0.11 3.20
N GLY A 131 -1.50 -0.46 3.80
CA GLY A 131 -0.31 0.28 4.23
C GLY A 131 -0.36 0.86 5.66
N GLU A 132 -1.51 0.81 6.35
CA GLU A 132 -1.64 1.37 7.70
C GLU A 132 -0.64 0.78 8.68
N LYS A 133 -0.46 -0.54 8.67
CA LYS A 133 0.47 -1.22 9.59
C LYS A 133 1.89 -0.65 9.51
N LEU A 134 2.41 -0.45 8.30
CA LEU A 134 3.74 0.08 8.09
C LEU A 134 3.88 1.51 8.63
N HIS A 135 2.93 2.39 8.27
CA HIS A 135 2.95 3.78 8.73
C HIS A 135 2.75 3.92 10.23
N ARG A 136 1.97 3.02 10.84
CA ARG A 136 1.77 2.98 12.30
C ARG A 136 3.06 2.58 13.01
N GLU A 137 3.74 1.53 12.57
CA GLU A 137 5.03 1.09 13.11
C GLU A 137 6.08 2.21 13.01
N GLU A 138 6.21 2.85 11.83
CA GLU A 138 7.14 3.96 11.61
C GLU A 138 6.82 5.19 12.50
N TYR A 139 5.53 5.52 12.66
CA TYR A 139 5.08 6.63 13.49
C TYR A 139 5.35 6.37 14.98
N ASP A 140 5.04 5.16 15.46
CA ASP A 140 5.27 4.78 16.87
C ASP A 140 6.76 4.76 17.21
N GLU A 141 7.62 4.28 16.31
CA GLU A 141 9.08 4.33 16.45
C GLU A 141 9.58 5.79 16.51
N ALA A 142 9.11 6.62 15.58
CA ALA A 142 9.48 8.05 15.56
C ALA A 142 9.03 8.78 16.82
N ARG A 143 7.82 8.47 17.32
CA ARG A 143 7.28 9.02 18.57
C ARG A 143 8.10 8.58 19.78
N ALA A 144 8.41 7.29 19.89
CA ALA A 144 9.24 6.77 20.96
C ALA A 144 10.66 7.38 20.96
N ALA A 145 11.24 7.56 19.77
CA ALA A 145 12.53 8.22 19.64
C ALA A 145 12.48 9.71 20.06
N TYR A 146 11.41 10.41 19.72
CA TYR A 146 11.18 11.79 20.11
C TYR A 146 11.02 11.93 21.64
N ASP A 147 10.18 11.10 22.25
CA ASP A 147 9.94 11.09 23.69
C ASP A 147 11.24 10.81 24.47
N LYS A 148 12.06 9.88 23.98
CA LYS A 148 13.37 9.55 24.55
C LYS A 148 14.37 10.73 24.49
N ARG A 149 14.34 11.52 23.41
CA ARG A 149 15.17 12.72 23.27
C ARG A 149 14.68 13.85 24.18
N THR A 150 13.39 14.04 24.28
CA THR A 150 12.78 15.10 25.08
C THR A 150 12.95 14.84 26.58
N SER A 151 12.74 13.60 27.03
CA SER A 151 12.95 13.22 28.44
C SER A 151 14.40 13.37 28.88
N ARG A 152 15.38 13.08 28.01
CA ARG A 152 16.81 13.31 28.27
C ARG A 152 17.16 14.81 28.41
N ARG A 153 16.45 15.68 27.64
CA ARG A 153 16.66 17.14 27.70
C ARG A 153 16.09 17.78 28.97
N THR A 154 14.97 17.26 29.46
CA THR A 154 14.33 17.72 30.72
C THR A 154 14.98 17.14 31.96
N GLY A 155 15.69 16.02 31.86
CA GLY A 155 16.32 15.30 32.99
C GLY A 155 17.75 15.69 33.34
N ASN A 156 18.31 16.78 32.76
CA ASN A 156 19.68 17.22 33.11
C ASN A 156 19.68 18.26 34.27
N PRO A 157 19.88 17.85 35.53
CA PRO A 157 19.81 18.73 36.70
C PRO A 157 20.94 19.74 36.79
N SER A 158 22.04 19.55 36.03
CA SER A 158 23.21 20.41 36.04
C SER A 158 22.97 21.82 35.44
N ARG A 159 21.88 22.01 34.68
CA ARG A 159 21.54 23.32 34.09
C ARG A 159 20.83 24.25 35.06
N LYS A 160 20.28 23.72 36.16
CA LYS A 160 19.50 24.48 37.15
C LYS A 160 20.39 25.14 38.24
N ARG A 161 21.71 24.90 38.22
CA ARG A 161 22.66 25.43 39.24
C ARG A 161 23.50 26.64 38.77
N ARG A 162 23.19 27.19 37.58
CA ARG A 162 23.93 28.34 37.01
C ARG A 162 23.03 29.55 36.68
N SER A 163 22.03 29.80 37.48
CA SER A 163 21.31 31.09 37.48
C SER A 163 21.23 31.64 38.90
#